data_a00a5f1fe7ec105954f9402affcd3bd9
#
_entry.id   a00a5f1fe7ec105954f9402affcd3bd9
#
_cell.length_a   1.000
_cell.length_b   1.000
_cell.length_c   1.000
_cell.angle_alpha   90.00
_cell.angle_beta   90.00
_cell.angle_gamma   90.00
#
_symmetry.space_group_name_H-M   'P 1'
#
loop_
_entity.id
_entity.type
_entity.pdbx_description
1 polymer ?
#
loop_
_entity_poly.entity_id
_entity_poly.type
_entity_poly.pdbx_seq_one_letter_code
_entity_poly.pdbx_strand_id
1 'polypeptide(L)'
;LIARQIQSRGPELIEMAWHDPSLIQPETIELYKKPLQVENWDKALWEFTLASRASGLAERLAEFTLPVLVITGDDDRIVPTADSIRLAGELPGAELVVIPQTGHVPHEERPDLFLQAVDEFLAGLQ
;
A
#
# COMPACT_ATOMS: atom_id res chain seq x y z
N LEU A 1 5.54 23.23 5.93
CA LEU A 1 6.66 22.39 6.41
C LEU A 1 6.61 21.00 5.77
N ILE A 2 5.47 20.31 5.82
CA ILE A 2 5.26 18.94 5.29
C ILE A 2 5.48 18.90 3.77
N ALA A 3 4.90 19.82 3.00
CA ALA A 3 5.04 19.90 1.56
C ALA A 3 6.53 19.97 1.11
N ARG A 4 7.33 20.80 1.80
CA ARG A 4 8.77 20.89 1.52
C ARG A 4 9.51 19.59 1.82
N GLN A 5 9.14 18.89 2.87
CA GLN A 5 9.75 17.60 3.21
C GLN A 5 9.40 16.52 2.18
N ILE A 6 8.14 16.44 1.75
CA ILE A 6 7.73 15.49 0.71
C ILE A 6 8.42 15.82 -0.63
N GLN A 7 8.50 17.09 -1.02
CA GLN A 7 9.20 17.48 -2.24
C GLN A 7 10.71 17.19 -2.21
N SER A 8 11.35 17.40 -1.04
CA SER A 8 12.79 17.17 -0.90
C SER A 8 13.17 15.71 -0.65
N ARG A 9 12.29 14.92 0.00
CA ARG A 9 12.52 13.53 0.38
C ARG A 9 11.67 12.52 -0.40
N GLY A 10 10.94 12.99 -1.41
CA GLY A 10 10.07 12.14 -2.23
C GLY A 10 10.79 10.92 -2.82
N PRO A 11 11.97 11.07 -3.44
CA PRO A 11 12.73 9.92 -3.93
C PRO A 11 13.06 8.91 -2.83
N GLU A 12 13.51 9.35 -1.64
CA GLU A 12 13.82 8.47 -0.51
C GLU A 12 12.58 7.70 -0.02
N LEU A 13 11.39 8.32 -0.05
CA LEU A 13 10.14 7.66 0.32
C LEU A 13 9.73 6.60 -0.70
N ILE A 14 9.95 6.86 -1.99
CA ILE A 14 9.72 5.89 -3.06
C ILE A 14 10.67 4.70 -2.89
N GLU A 15 11.97 4.95 -2.69
CA GLU A 15 12.96 3.91 -2.46
C GLU A 15 12.63 3.06 -1.22
N MET A 16 12.12 3.69 -0.15
CA MET A 16 11.72 2.98 1.07
C MET A 16 10.50 2.07 0.85
N ALA A 17 9.65 2.37 -0.13
CA ALA A 17 8.50 1.55 -0.47
C ALA A 17 8.86 0.25 -1.21
N TRP A 18 10.08 0.15 -1.74
CA TRP A 18 10.56 -1.01 -2.47
C TRP A 18 11.53 -1.83 -1.61
N HIS A 19 11.47 -3.17 -1.72
CA HIS A 19 12.47 -4.06 -1.15
C HIS A 19 13.82 -3.85 -1.83
N ASP A 20 13.83 -3.85 -3.17
CA ASP A 20 15.00 -3.57 -4.00
C ASP A 20 14.82 -2.27 -4.81
N PRO A 21 15.30 -1.13 -4.30
CA PRO A 21 15.20 0.15 -4.99
C PRO A 21 15.91 0.19 -6.36
N SER A 22 16.84 -0.74 -6.64
CA SER A 22 17.54 -0.79 -7.92
C SER A 22 16.61 -1.19 -9.09
N LEU A 23 15.46 -1.76 -8.80
CA LEU A 23 14.45 -2.13 -9.79
C LEU A 23 13.56 -0.95 -10.22
N ILE A 24 13.62 0.18 -9.51
CA ILE A 24 12.79 1.35 -9.81
C ILE A 24 13.27 1.99 -11.11
N GLN A 25 12.38 2.02 -12.09
CA GLN A 25 12.67 2.69 -13.36
C GLN A 25 12.53 4.21 -13.20
N PRO A 26 13.35 5.02 -13.90
CA PRO A 26 13.25 6.49 -13.86
C PRO A 26 11.85 7.02 -14.17
N GLU A 27 11.16 6.38 -15.08
CA GLU A 27 9.79 6.71 -15.48
C GLU A 27 8.80 6.53 -14.32
N THR A 28 8.99 5.51 -13.48
CA THR A 28 8.19 5.26 -12.27
C THR A 28 8.32 6.44 -11.31
N ILE A 29 9.54 6.91 -11.06
CA ILE A 29 9.78 8.09 -10.21
C ILE A 29 9.05 9.33 -10.74
N GLU A 30 9.10 9.55 -12.05
CA GLU A 30 8.39 10.70 -12.67
C GLU A 30 6.86 10.57 -12.55
N LEU A 31 6.31 9.35 -12.62
CA LEU A 31 4.87 9.11 -12.38
C LEU A 31 4.47 9.44 -10.95
N TYR A 32 5.26 9.04 -9.96
CA TYR A 32 5.01 9.37 -8.53
C TYR A 32 5.07 10.87 -8.23
N LYS A 33 5.82 11.64 -9.03
CA LYS A 33 5.89 13.11 -8.88
C LYS A 33 4.68 13.85 -9.47
N LYS A 34 3.93 13.24 -10.40
CA LYS A 34 2.80 13.90 -11.07
C LYS A 34 1.74 14.46 -10.09
N PRO A 35 1.29 13.72 -9.05
CA PRO A 35 0.33 14.25 -8.10
C PRO A 35 0.81 15.51 -7.37
N LEU A 36 2.14 15.67 -7.19
CA LEU A 36 2.74 16.82 -6.53
C LEU A 36 2.71 18.10 -7.39
N GLN A 37 2.27 18.01 -8.65
CA GLN A 37 2.10 19.14 -9.57
C GLN A 37 0.67 19.71 -9.54
N VAL A 38 -0.26 19.03 -8.87
CA VAL A 38 -1.64 19.48 -8.74
C VAL A 38 -1.72 20.63 -7.75
N GLU A 39 -2.50 21.66 -8.07
CA GLU A 39 -2.71 22.78 -7.15
C GLU A 39 -3.32 22.29 -5.82
N ASN A 40 -2.81 22.81 -4.70
CA ASN A 40 -3.24 22.48 -3.34
C ASN A 40 -3.11 20.97 -2.97
N TRP A 41 -2.23 20.22 -3.62
CA TRP A 41 -2.00 18.80 -3.31
C TRP A 41 -1.61 18.56 -1.83
N ASP A 42 -0.83 19.47 -1.26
CA ASP A 42 -0.37 19.39 0.12
C ASP A 42 -1.51 19.59 1.14
N LYS A 43 -2.42 20.51 0.83
CA LYS A 43 -3.64 20.71 1.62
C LYS A 43 -4.55 19.49 1.53
N ALA A 44 -4.77 18.96 0.32
CA ALA A 44 -5.60 17.78 0.11
C ALA A 44 -5.04 16.56 0.85
N LEU A 45 -3.72 16.33 0.80
CA LEU A 45 -3.06 15.25 1.52
C LEU A 45 -3.20 15.40 3.04
N TRP A 46 -3.09 16.63 3.55
CA TRP A 46 -3.26 16.92 4.97
C TRP A 46 -4.70 16.65 5.43
N GLU A 47 -5.69 17.16 4.70
CA GLU A 47 -7.10 16.94 4.99
C GLU A 47 -7.48 15.47 4.91
N PHE A 48 -6.98 14.73 3.92
CA PHE A 48 -7.13 13.28 3.80
C PHE A 48 -6.55 12.55 5.03
N THR A 49 -5.35 12.92 5.47
CA THR A 49 -4.70 12.30 6.64
C THR A 49 -5.51 12.52 7.91
N LEU A 50 -6.09 13.70 8.09
CA LEU A 50 -6.97 14.00 9.24
C LEU A 50 -8.27 13.18 9.17
N ALA A 51 -8.90 13.13 8.01
CA ALA A 51 -10.15 12.38 7.80
C ALA A 51 -9.95 10.87 7.99
N SER A 52 -8.84 10.31 7.53
CA SER A 52 -8.53 8.88 7.67
C SER A 52 -8.42 8.44 9.13
N ARG A 53 -7.88 9.30 10.00
CA ARG A 53 -7.78 9.02 11.45
C ARG A 53 -9.14 8.96 12.14
N ALA A 54 -10.14 9.67 11.61
CA ALA A 54 -11.48 9.77 12.17
C ALA A 54 -12.48 8.78 11.54
N SER A 55 -12.01 7.85 10.69
CA SER A 55 -12.89 6.96 9.93
C SER A 55 -13.70 5.99 10.79
N GLY A 56 -13.19 5.60 11.97
CA GLY A 56 -13.81 4.61 12.86
C GLY A 56 -13.90 3.19 12.25
N LEU A 57 -13.27 2.94 11.10
CA LEU A 57 -13.35 1.65 10.39
C LEU A 57 -12.70 0.52 11.16
N ALA A 58 -11.65 0.80 11.92
CA ALA A 58 -10.94 -0.21 12.71
C ALA A 58 -11.87 -0.90 13.74
N GLU A 59 -12.82 -0.17 14.31
CA GLU A 59 -13.78 -0.69 15.28
C GLU A 59 -14.89 -1.53 14.62
N ARG A 60 -14.98 -1.49 13.30
CA ARG A 60 -16.04 -2.10 12.51
C ARG A 60 -15.54 -3.21 11.56
N LEU A 61 -14.31 -3.65 11.69
CA LEU A 61 -13.74 -4.70 10.82
C LEU A 61 -14.54 -5.99 10.87
N ALA A 62 -15.11 -6.34 12.02
CA ALA A 62 -15.98 -7.52 12.18
C ALA A 62 -17.30 -7.46 11.38
N GLU A 63 -17.69 -6.27 10.90
CA GLU A 63 -18.90 -6.08 10.08
C GLU A 63 -18.68 -6.37 8.59
N PHE A 64 -17.42 -6.58 8.16
CA PHE A 64 -17.12 -6.90 6.76
C PHE A 64 -17.63 -8.31 6.43
N THR A 65 -18.54 -8.39 5.48
CA THR A 65 -19.13 -9.65 4.99
C THR A 65 -18.72 -10.02 3.59
N LEU A 66 -17.98 -9.13 2.92
CA LEU A 66 -17.44 -9.38 1.57
C LEU A 66 -16.16 -10.21 1.68
N PRO A 67 -15.86 -11.03 0.66
CA PRO A 67 -14.55 -11.67 0.55
C PRO A 67 -13.44 -10.62 0.52
N VAL A 68 -12.39 -10.83 1.29
CA VAL A 68 -11.26 -9.90 1.40
C VAL A 68 -9.95 -10.64 1.15
N LEU A 69 -9.12 -10.10 0.28
CA LEU A 69 -7.73 -10.51 0.08
C LEU A 69 -6.81 -9.41 0.58
N VAL A 70 -5.93 -9.75 1.51
CA VAL A 70 -4.86 -8.86 2.00
C VAL A 70 -3.54 -9.31 1.37
N ILE A 71 -2.89 -8.43 0.61
CA ILE A 71 -1.59 -8.69 0.00
C ILE A 71 -0.57 -7.71 0.58
N THR A 72 0.57 -8.21 1.01
CA THR A 72 1.69 -7.40 1.52
C THR A 72 3.03 -8.02 1.11
N GLY A 73 4.07 -7.20 1.10
CA GLY A 73 5.44 -7.71 1.01
C GLY A 73 5.98 -8.13 2.38
N ASP A 74 6.98 -9.00 2.40
CA ASP A 74 7.65 -9.43 3.65
C ASP A 74 8.62 -8.37 4.21
N ASP A 75 8.95 -7.34 3.43
CA ASP A 75 9.81 -6.21 3.79
C ASP A 75 9.10 -4.86 3.58
N ASP A 76 7.80 -4.78 3.88
CA ASP A 76 7.05 -3.51 3.83
C ASP A 76 7.51 -2.57 4.96
N ARG A 77 8.22 -1.50 4.57
CA ARG A 77 8.77 -0.48 5.47
C ARG A 77 7.87 0.74 5.61
N ILE A 78 6.78 0.81 4.84
CA ILE A 78 5.78 1.90 4.91
C ILE A 78 4.65 1.51 5.86
N VAL A 79 4.03 0.35 5.60
CA VAL A 79 3.06 -0.29 6.50
C VAL A 79 3.67 -1.63 6.91
N PRO A 80 4.18 -1.75 8.14
CA PRO A 80 4.87 -2.96 8.56
C PRO A 80 4.05 -4.21 8.24
N THR A 81 4.69 -5.23 7.66
CA THR A 81 4.06 -6.52 7.29
C THR A 81 3.21 -7.10 8.43
N ALA A 82 3.67 -6.93 9.68
CA ALA A 82 2.94 -7.37 10.87
C ALA A 82 1.57 -6.70 11.02
N ASP A 83 1.41 -5.46 10.57
CA ASP A 83 0.13 -4.74 10.61
C ASP A 83 -0.85 -5.31 9.59
N SER A 84 -0.39 -5.68 8.40
CA SER A 84 -1.19 -6.36 7.37
C SER A 84 -1.61 -7.77 7.82
N ILE A 85 -0.71 -8.51 8.47
CA ILE A 85 -1.01 -9.83 9.05
C ILE A 85 -2.07 -9.68 10.14
N ARG A 86 -1.95 -8.68 11.02
CA ARG A 86 -2.95 -8.40 12.05
C ARG A 86 -4.30 -8.05 11.42
N LEU A 87 -4.32 -7.16 10.42
CA LEU A 87 -5.53 -6.77 9.71
C LEU A 87 -6.27 -7.99 9.11
N ALA A 88 -5.55 -8.89 8.46
CA ALA A 88 -6.12 -10.11 7.92
C ALA A 88 -6.73 -11.00 9.01
N GLY A 89 -6.11 -11.05 10.21
CA GLY A 89 -6.65 -11.78 11.35
C GLY A 89 -7.88 -11.13 12.01
N GLU A 90 -8.06 -9.83 11.86
CA GLU A 90 -9.20 -9.07 12.39
C GLU A 90 -10.41 -9.04 11.41
N LEU A 91 -10.18 -9.29 10.12
CA LEU A 91 -11.21 -9.32 9.08
C LEU A 91 -11.83 -10.73 8.98
N PRO A 92 -13.15 -10.90 9.08
CA PRO A 92 -13.80 -12.21 8.96
C PRO A 92 -13.54 -12.87 7.60
N GLY A 93 -12.89 -14.04 7.60
CA GLY A 93 -12.69 -14.83 6.40
C GLY A 93 -11.71 -14.20 5.39
N ALA A 94 -10.89 -13.25 5.80
CA ALA A 94 -9.88 -12.68 4.90
C ALA A 94 -8.78 -13.71 4.57
N GLU A 95 -8.38 -13.72 3.31
CA GLU A 95 -7.18 -14.42 2.85
C GLU A 95 -5.97 -13.49 2.93
N LEU A 96 -4.81 -14.04 3.29
CA LEU A 96 -3.55 -13.30 3.41
C LEU A 96 -2.51 -13.89 2.47
N VAL A 97 -1.89 -13.04 1.67
CA VAL A 97 -0.71 -13.38 0.87
C VAL A 97 0.44 -12.45 1.24
N VAL A 98 1.55 -13.03 1.71
CA VAL A 98 2.81 -12.31 1.96
C VAL A 98 3.78 -12.66 0.85
N ILE A 99 4.12 -11.68 0.01
CA ILE A 99 5.02 -11.88 -1.13
C ILE A 99 6.48 -11.71 -0.67
N PRO A 100 7.33 -12.73 -0.87
CA PRO A 100 8.72 -12.68 -0.42
C PRO A 100 9.56 -11.67 -1.23
N GLN A 101 10.57 -11.08 -0.56
CA GLN A 101 11.49 -10.10 -1.15
C GLN A 101 10.74 -8.96 -1.85
N THR A 102 9.74 -8.40 -1.16
CA THR A 102 8.83 -7.39 -1.71
C THR A 102 8.53 -6.34 -0.64
N GLY A 103 8.47 -5.09 -1.05
CA GLY A 103 8.14 -3.96 -0.19
C GLY A 103 6.65 -3.62 -0.17
N HIS A 104 6.37 -2.32 -0.09
CA HIS A 104 5.01 -1.77 0.02
C HIS A 104 4.19 -1.81 -1.27
N VAL A 105 4.84 -1.96 -2.41
CA VAL A 105 4.21 -1.89 -3.74
C VAL A 105 4.33 -3.22 -4.51
N PRO A 106 3.79 -4.33 -3.96
CA PRO A 106 3.95 -5.66 -4.53
C PRO A 106 3.44 -5.76 -5.98
N HIS A 107 2.44 -4.97 -6.35
CA HIS A 107 1.90 -4.91 -7.72
C HIS A 107 2.87 -4.28 -8.73
N GLU A 108 3.84 -3.49 -8.28
CA GLU A 108 4.89 -2.91 -9.13
C GLU A 108 6.18 -3.74 -9.06
N GLU A 109 6.55 -4.21 -7.87
CA GLU A 109 7.80 -4.90 -7.63
C GLU A 109 7.77 -6.38 -8.08
N ARG A 110 6.64 -7.04 -7.85
CA ARG A 110 6.41 -8.46 -8.19
C ARG A 110 5.03 -8.67 -8.82
N PRO A 111 4.77 -8.04 -10.00
CA PRO A 111 3.45 -8.09 -10.64
C PRO A 111 2.98 -9.50 -10.98
N ASP A 112 3.91 -10.41 -11.27
CA ASP A 112 3.64 -11.82 -11.51
C ASP A 112 3.00 -12.51 -10.30
N LEU A 113 3.61 -12.38 -9.13
CA LEU A 113 3.11 -12.97 -7.89
C LEU A 113 1.85 -12.27 -7.38
N PHE A 114 1.79 -10.94 -7.55
CA PHE A 114 0.61 -10.16 -7.19
C PHE A 114 -0.62 -10.61 -8.01
N LEU A 115 -0.48 -10.71 -9.33
CA LEU A 115 -1.57 -11.15 -10.21
C LEU A 115 -1.96 -12.60 -9.95
N GLN A 116 -1.00 -13.48 -9.71
CA GLN A 116 -1.28 -14.87 -9.34
C GLN A 116 -2.16 -14.93 -8.07
N ALA A 117 -1.80 -14.18 -7.02
CA ALA A 117 -2.58 -14.14 -5.78
C ALA A 117 -4.02 -13.64 -6.01
N VAL A 118 -4.18 -12.61 -6.85
CA VAL A 118 -5.51 -12.08 -7.22
C VAL A 118 -6.32 -13.12 -8.00
N ASP A 119 -5.72 -13.78 -8.99
CA ASP A 119 -6.40 -14.77 -9.82
C ASP A 119 -6.84 -16.00 -9.01
N GLU A 120 -5.98 -16.48 -8.11
CA GLU A 120 -6.29 -17.59 -7.20
C GLU A 120 -7.45 -17.24 -6.26
N PHE A 121 -7.43 -16.04 -5.68
CA PHE A 121 -8.51 -15.55 -4.83
C PHE A 121 -9.83 -15.45 -5.59
N LEU A 122 -9.84 -14.86 -6.78
CA LEU A 122 -11.05 -14.72 -7.59
C LEU A 122 -11.61 -16.07 -8.06
N ALA A 123 -10.75 -17.04 -8.36
CA ALA A 123 -11.16 -18.40 -8.70
C ALA A 123 -11.83 -19.11 -7.51
N GLY A 124 -11.40 -18.83 -6.29
CA GLY A 124 -11.99 -19.37 -5.06
C GLY A 124 -13.39 -18.82 -4.73
N LEU A 125 -13.81 -17.72 -5.37
CA LEU A 125 -15.13 -17.09 -5.18
C LEU A 125 -16.25 -17.68 -6.07
N GLN A 126 -15.89 -18.54 -7.02
CA GLN A 126 -16.86 -19.18 -7.94
C GLN A 126 -17.39 -20.47 -7.33
#